data_c7fc26f427764ec7c50b1b46540e547b
#
_entry.id   c7fc26f427764ec7c50b1b46540e547b
#
_cell.length_a   1.000
_cell.length_b   1.000
_cell.length_c   1.000
_cell.angle_alpha   90.00
_cell.angle_beta   90.00
_cell.angle_gamma   90.00
#
_symmetry.space_group_name_H-M   'P 1'
#
loop_
_entity.id
_entity.type
_entity.pdbx_description
1 polymer ?
#
loop_
_entity_poly.entity_id
_entity_poly.type
_entity_poly.pdbx_seq_one_letter_code
_entity_poly.pdbx_strand_id
1 'polypeptide(L)'
;MKEARGGLRDINALRAISLSGATTVPLERISWAESKLNDVRETLHQTSGRNKDRLLFQEQDAVARELGYIDADALMSEVAQAARSVDYLLEFTWHQIEQRAKDGFGRFLRKPCTDVVAKNLNVSQKEVVINPLTDLHSDPMLGLRAAATAAQLGLPISLESYSLLSTALNEGKGLLPNPWPREAREHLISLIGAGESMVPIFEALDQEEIIFHWIPEWRALRSLPQRNALHRHTVDRHMVETAVHAASLTRKVHRPDLLLFAALFHDIGKGDIEDHSIRGERLIGPLAKRIGFPEEDIEVIKILVKHHLLLSATATRRDLDDPATIQSILGVIPDLTTLELLHALSIADGEATGSAGWSDWKAALVSDLVRRVKKAMSGSSTIAAQPEITPEQLKVAESGVLQVNLEQRENGYSIEIISPDKPGLLSLVAGVINTSRLDVRSARTKTHGSSAVMKWIVTPEPHAPVVTAQNLRSEIEKAFNDASHIQDRLIARAQAYASIPSIPVPDPVVEFYNDGATEATIIEVRSHDRPGLLFRIGAGITQSKVDIRSAIVTTLGAEAIDTLYVTELTGGPLSDERANEVASRLLQLLK
;
A
#
# COMPACT_ATOMS: atom_id res chain seq x y z
N MET A 1 13.96 10.96 -15.53
CA MET A 1 15.39 10.71 -15.74
C MET A 1 16.27 11.95 -15.56
N LYS A 2 15.85 13.12 -16.05
CA LYS A 2 16.72 14.32 -15.99
C LYS A 2 16.55 15.12 -14.70
N GLU A 3 15.33 15.43 -14.30
CA GLU A 3 15.02 16.43 -13.27
C GLU A 3 14.55 15.85 -11.93
N ALA A 4 14.26 14.54 -11.89
CA ALA A 4 13.93 13.87 -10.64
C ALA A 4 15.20 13.68 -9.81
N ARG A 5 15.03 13.53 -8.50
CA ARG A 5 16.10 13.24 -7.55
C ARG A 5 16.83 11.96 -8.00
N GLY A 6 18.18 12.00 -7.98
CA GLY A 6 19.01 10.96 -8.56
C GLY A 6 19.10 10.98 -10.10
N GLY A 7 18.66 12.06 -10.75
CA GLY A 7 18.69 12.19 -12.21
C GLY A 7 19.98 12.80 -12.76
N LEU A 8 20.02 12.96 -14.09
CA LEU A 8 21.19 13.50 -14.80
C LEU A 8 21.60 14.92 -14.35
N ARG A 9 20.67 15.72 -13.81
CA ARG A 9 21.00 17.03 -13.22
C ARG A 9 21.84 16.90 -11.97
N ASP A 10 21.55 15.91 -11.15
CA ASP A 10 22.30 15.66 -9.91
C ASP A 10 23.70 15.17 -10.21
N ILE A 11 23.90 14.37 -11.27
CA ILE A 11 25.21 13.98 -11.78
C ILE A 11 26.00 15.23 -12.21
N ASN A 12 25.37 16.17 -12.94
CA ASN A 12 26.03 17.41 -13.31
C ASN A 12 26.37 18.29 -12.10
N ALA A 13 25.53 18.32 -11.07
CA ALA A 13 25.82 19.00 -9.81
C ALA A 13 27.03 18.37 -9.09
N LEU A 14 27.09 17.04 -9.00
CA LEU A 14 28.23 16.31 -8.45
C LEU A 14 29.55 16.61 -9.20
N ARG A 15 29.50 16.68 -10.53
CA ARG A 15 30.65 17.09 -11.36
C ARG A 15 31.11 18.53 -11.08
N ALA A 16 30.14 19.45 -11.00
CA ALA A 16 30.43 20.85 -10.69
C ALA A 16 31.07 20.99 -9.30
N ILE A 17 30.57 20.26 -8.30
CA ILE A 17 31.12 20.21 -6.94
C ILE A 17 32.55 19.65 -6.98
N SER A 18 32.79 18.55 -7.70
CA SER A 18 34.13 17.96 -7.87
C SER A 18 35.12 18.94 -8.50
N LEU A 19 34.70 19.62 -9.58
CA LEU A 19 35.52 20.62 -10.28
C LEU A 19 35.81 21.87 -9.43
N SER A 20 34.89 22.22 -8.54
CA SER A 20 35.08 23.38 -7.64
C SER A 20 36.14 23.13 -6.55
N GLY A 21 36.48 21.86 -6.31
CA GLY A 21 37.41 21.48 -5.22
C GLY A 21 36.79 21.60 -3.82
N ALA A 22 35.48 21.83 -3.71
CA ALA A 22 34.77 21.93 -2.43
C ALA A 22 34.89 20.64 -1.60
N THR A 23 34.77 19.49 -2.26
CA THR A 23 35.06 18.16 -1.68
C THR A 23 35.50 17.18 -2.77
N THR A 24 36.03 16.03 -2.36
CA THR A 24 36.35 14.93 -3.28
C THR A 24 35.06 14.14 -3.53
N VAL A 25 34.64 14.01 -4.80
CA VAL A 25 33.48 13.26 -5.22
C VAL A 25 33.91 12.03 -6.01
N PRO A 26 33.67 10.80 -5.54
CA PRO A 26 34.03 9.57 -6.25
C PRO A 26 33.05 9.28 -7.41
N LEU A 27 33.16 10.06 -8.51
CA LEU A 27 32.27 9.99 -9.66
C LEU A 27 32.30 8.63 -10.38
N GLU A 28 33.37 7.87 -10.24
CA GLU A 28 33.52 6.51 -10.77
C GLU A 28 32.45 5.57 -10.22
N ARG A 29 31.96 5.79 -9.02
CA ARG A 29 30.91 4.98 -8.39
C ARG A 29 29.56 5.07 -9.10
N ILE A 30 29.30 6.16 -9.83
CA ILE A 30 28.03 6.40 -10.53
C ILE A 30 28.17 6.43 -12.06
N SER A 31 29.33 6.08 -12.61
CA SER A 31 29.56 6.09 -14.07
C SER A 31 28.62 5.14 -14.81
N TRP A 32 28.33 3.97 -14.24
CA TRP A 32 27.36 3.02 -14.78
C TRP A 32 25.94 3.59 -14.77
N ALA A 33 25.55 4.27 -13.67
CA ALA A 33 24.23 4.86 -13.51
C ALA A 33 24.01 5.99 -14.54
N GLU A 34 25.03 6.81 -14.78
CA GLU A 34 24.99 7.84 -15.80
C GLU A 34 24.82 7.25 -17.21
N SER A 35 25.61 6.24 -17.57
CA SER A 35 25.45 5.54 -18.85
C SER A 35 24.03 5.02 -19.00
N LYS A 36 23.53 4.30 -18.01
CA LYS A 36 22.19 3.73 -18.01
C LYS A 36 21.09 4.77 -18.19
N LEU A 37 21.12 5.87 -17.42
CA LEU A 37 20.13 6.94 -17.53
C LEU A 37 20.17 7.64 -18.89
N ASN A 38 21.35 7.78 -19.51
CA ASN A 38 21.49 8.31 -20.86
C ASN A 38 20.95 7.34 -21.90
N ASP A 39 21.30 6.04 -21.85
CA ASP A 39 20.81 5.02 -22.78
C ASP A 39 19.28 4.98 -22.80
N VAL A 40 18.65 4.96 -21.60
CA VAL A 40 17.19 4.97 -21.48
C VAL A 40 16.59 6.26 -22.04
N ARG A 41 17.22 7.41 -21.79
CA ARG A 41 16.76 8.70 -22.29
C ARG A 41 16.86 8.79 -23.81
N GLU A 42 17.98 8.38 -24.39
CA GLU A 42 18.19 8.37 -25.84
C GLU A 42 17.20 7.44 -26.55
N THR A 43 17.04 6.22 -26.02
CA THR A 43 16.07 5.26 -26.56
C THR A 43 14.62 5.77 -26.45
N LEU A 44 14.27 6.44 -25.35
CA LEU A 44 12.96 7.09 -25.23
C LEU A 44 12.75 8.17 -26.29
N HIS A 45 13.78 8.99 -26.59
CA HIS A 45 13.69 10.00 -27.65
C HIS A 45 13.49 9.36 -29.03
N GLN A 46 14.21 8.27 -29.31
CA GLN A 46 14.10 7.53 -30.58
C GLN A 46 12.72 6.87 -30.75
N THR A 47 12.26 6.14 -29.71
CA THR A 47 10.99 5.40 -29.77
C THR A 47 9.76 6.32 -29.77
N SER A 48 9.82 7.44 -29.04
CA SER A 48 8.69 8.39 -28.96
C SER A 48 8.71 9.47 -30.05
N GLY A 49 9.83 9.63 -30.78
CA GLY A 49 10.03 10.72 -31.74
C GLY A 49 10.00 12.12 -31.11
N ARG A 50 10.19 12.24 -29.80
CA ARG A 50 10.05 13.51 -29.04
C ARG A 50 11.15 13.61 -27.99
N ASN A 51 11.59 14.84 -27.71
CA ASN A 51 12.55 15.15 -26.63
C ASN A 51 11.86 15.12 -25.26
N LYS A 52 11.55 13.92 -24.76
CA LYS A 52 10.93 13.69 -23.47
C LYS A 52 11.96 13.18 -22.46
N ASP A 53 11.93 13.70 -21.24
CA ASP A 53 12.80 13.26 -20.13
C ASP A 53 12.02 12.42 -19.09
N ARG A 54 10.72 12.15 -19.33
CA ARG A 54 9.86 11.36 -18.45
C ARG A 54 9.43 10.09 -19.17
N LEU A 55 9.85 8.94 -18.66
CA LEU A 55 9.46 7.63 -19.12
C LEU A 55 8.07 7.29 -18.56
N LEU A 56 7.04 7.46 -19.38
CA LEU A 56 5.66 7.14 -19.01
C LEU A 56 5.43 5.64 -19.10
N PHE A 57 4.45 5.14 -18.34
CA PHE A 57 4.12 3.73 -18.26
C PHE A 57 3.96 3.07 -19.66
N GLN A 58 3.22 3.73 -20.55
CA GLN A 58 2.96 3.25 -21.92
C GLN A 58 4.19 3.20 -22.84
N GLU A 59 5.31 3.82 -22.44
CA GLU A 59 6.56 3.87 -23.21
C GLU A 59 7.58 2.84 -22.69
N GLN A 60 7.38 2.31 -21.48
CA GLN A 60 8.34 1.45 -20.78
C GLN A 60 8.60 0.14 -21.55
N ASP A 61 7.55 -0.53 -22.06
CA ASP A 61 7.70 -1.79 -22.79
C ASP A 61 8.44 -1.61 -24.12
N ALA A 62 8.22 -0.49 -24.81
CA ALA A 62 8.92 -0.20 -26.07
C ALA A 62 10.40 0.08 -25.82
N VAL A 63 10.71 0.89 -24.79
CA VAL A 63 12.10 1.22 -24.42
C VAL A 63 12.82 -0.02 -23.88
N ALA A 64 12.15 -0.84 -23.06
CA ALA A 64 12.73 -2.08 -22.53
C ALA A 64 13.13 -3.04 -23.66
N ARG A 65 12.25 -3.24 -24.61
CA ARG A 65 12.51 -4.11 -25.78
C ARG A 65 13.69 -3.61 -26.61
N GLU A 66 13.76 -2.31 -26.88
CA GLU A 66 14.84 -1.72 -27.69
C GLU A 66 16.20 -1.83 -26.98
N LEU A 67 16.22 -1.71 -25.65
CA LEU A 67 17.42 -1.89 -24.83
C LEU A 67 17.74 -3.36 -24.49
N GLY A 68 16.92 -4.32 -24.94
CA GLY A 68 17.16 -5.75 -24.74
C GLY A 68 16.81 -6.27 -23.34
N TYR A 69 15.96 -5.56 -22.59
CA TYR A 69 15.43 -6.06 -21.31
C TYR A 69 14.34 -7.11 -21.54
N ILE A 70 14.23 -8.04 -20.60
CA ILE A 70 13.20 -9.09 -20.65
C ILE A 70 11.79 -8.51 -20.60
N ASP A 71 11.61 -7.45 -19.81
CA ASP A 71 10.36 -6.71 -19.66
C ASP A 71 10.62 -5.28 -19.12
N ALA A 72 9.55 -4.51 -19.00
CA ALA A 72 9.63 -3.16 -18.46
C ALA A 72 9.96 -3.13 -16.96
N ASP A 73 9.69 -4.18 -16.19
CA ASP A 73 10.02 -4.22 -14.76
C ASP A 73 11.53 -4.33 -14.57
N ALA A 74 12.21 -5.15 -15.37
CA ALA A 74 13.67 -5.22 -15.39
C ALA A 74 14.32 -3.87 -15.74
N LEU A 75 13.79 -3.17 -16.75
CA LEU A 75 14.22 -1.82 -17.10
C LEU A 75 14.01 -0.84 -15.93
N MET A 76 12.82 -0.81 -15.34
CA MET A 76 12.48 0.13 -14.29
C MET A 76 13.25 -0.13 -12.99
N SER A 77 13.56 -1.39 -12.70
CA SER A 77 14.42 -1.77 -11.58
C SER A 77 15.83 -1.17 -11.74
N GLU A 78 16.45 -1.30 -12.93
CA GLU A 78 17.76 -0.69 -13.18
C GLU A 78 17.72 0.84 -13.17
N VAL A 79 16.68 1.45 -13.73
CA VAL A 79 16.50 2.91 -13.66
C VAL A 79 16.38 3.39 -12.21
N ALA A 80 15.61 2.69 -11.39
CA ALA A 80 15.46 3.01 -9.98
C ALA A 80 16.80 2.84 -9.22
N GLN A 81 17.52 1.76 -9.48
CA GLN A 81 18.84 1.53 -8.88
C GLN A 81 19.84 2.62 -9.28
N ALA A 82 19.89 3.00 -10.57
CA ALA A 82 20.75 4.06 -11.04
C ALA A 82 20.44 5.40 -10.34
N ALA A 83 19.16 5.75 -10.24
CA ALA A 83 18.74 6.98 -9.55
C ALA A 83 19.11 6.96 -8.05
N ARG A 84 18.90 5.82 -7.36
CA ARG A 84 19.28 5.66 -5.94
C ARG A 84 20.78 5.83 -5.71
N SER A 85 21.61 5.26 -6.58
CA SER A 85 23.07 5.39 -6.45
C SER A 85 23.57 6.82 -6.64
N VAL A 86 22.95 7.56 -7.57
CA VAL A 86 23.24 9.00 -7.76
C VAL A 86 22.78 9.81 -6.55
N ASP A 87 21.57 9.56 -6.05
CA ASP A 87 21.01 10.23 -4.89
C ASP A 87 21.86 10.00 -3.62
N TYR A 88 22.24 8.74 -3.38
CA TYR A 88 23.12 8.38 -2.27
C TYR A 88 24.44 9.14 -2.30
N LEU A 89 25.09 9.19 -3.47
CA LEU A 89 26.36 9.93 -3.62
C LEU A 89 26.17 11.44 -3.43
N LEU A 90 25.03 11.99 -3.88
CA LEU A 90 24.69 13.40 -3.71
C LEU A 90 24.51 13.76 -2.24
N GLU A 91 23.71 13.00 -1.49
CA GLU A 91 23.50 13.19 -0.05
C GLU A 91 24.83 13.10 0.73
N PHE A 92 25.62 12.09 0.42
CA PHE A 92 26.95 11.94 1.01
C PHE A 92 27.85 13.15 0.72
N THR A 93 27.85 13.65 -0.51
CA THR A 93 28.64 14.81 -0.93
C THR A 93 28.18 16.08 -0.19
N TRP A 94 26.87 16.30 -0.07
CA TRP A 94 26.31 17.43 0.68
C TRP A 94 26.70 17.36 2.16
N HIS A 95 26.60 16.18 2.77
CA HIS A 95 27.03 15.99 4.15
C HIS A 95 28.49 16.40 4.36
N GLN A 96 29.40 15.97 3.48
CA GLN A 96 30.82 16.36 3.54
C GLN A 96 31.03 17.87 3.40
N ILE A 97 30.32 18.53 2.50
CA ILE A 97 30.38 19.98 2.32
C ILE A 97 29.94 20.70 3.60
N GLU A 98 28.82 20.29 4.18
CA GLU A 98 28.32 20.85 5.43
C GLU A 98 29.30 20.70 6.60
N GLN A 99 29.95 19.55 6.70
CA GLN A 99 30.97 19.33 7.73
C GLN A 99 32.18 20.30 7.53
N ARG A 100 32.68 20.41 6.30
CA ARG A 100 33.80 21.31 5.98
C ARG A 100 33.44 22.78 6.21
N ALA A 101 32.22 23.20 5.87
CA ALA A 101 31.75 24.57 6.09
C ALA A 101 31.65 24.94 7.57
N LYS A 102 31.31 23.98 8.44
CA LYS A 102 31.22 24.18 9.91
C LYS A 102 32.57 24.17 10.60
N ASP A 103 33.57 23.49 10.04
CA ASP A 103 34.89 23.35 10.65
C ASP A 103 35.78 24.61 10.56
N GLY A 104 35.48 25.57 9.69
CA GLY A 104 36.12 26.89 9.58
C GLY A 104 37.65 26.91 9.84
N PHE A 105 38.23 28.11 9.93
CA PHE A 105 39.69 28.35 10.17
C PHE A 105 40.23 27.79 11.51
N GLY A 106 39.36 27.26 12.40
CA GLY A 106 39.72 26.72 13.73
C GLY A 106 40.24 25.28 13.77
N ARG A 107 40.28 24.58 12.65
CA ARG A 107 40.63 23.14 12.56
C ARG A 107 42.07 22.82 12.99
N PHE A 108 42.99 23.77 12.87
CA PHE A 108 44.42 23.57 13.23
C PHE A 108 44.69 23.52 14.74
N LEU A 109 43.71 23.83 15.58
CA LEU A 109 43.92 23.99 17.05
C LEU A 109 43.06 23.06 17.92
N ARG A 110 42.11 22.31 17.38
CA ARG A 110 41.28 21.35 18.14
C ARG A 110 41.64 19.91 17.80
N LYS A 111 42.08 19.13 18.82
CA LYS A 111 42.06 17.66 18.72
C LYS A 111 40.62 17.24 18.40
N PRO A 112 40.40 16.34 17.43
CA PRO A 112 39.08 15.78 17.23
C PRO A 112 38.59 15.15 18.54
N CYS A 113 37.53 15.68 19.09
CA CYS A 113 36.87 15.07 20.24
C CYS A 113 36.18 13.81 19.70
N THR A 114 36.66 12.65 20.07
CA THR A 114 36.07 11.36 19.74
C THR A 114 35.33 10.86 20.98
N ASP A 115 34.01 10.99 20.96
CA ASP A 115 33.20 10.47 22.05
C ASP A 115 32.89 8.99 21.77
N VAL A 116 33.26 8.13 22.71
CA VAL A 116 32.89 6.71 22.66
C VAL A 116 31.39 6.59 22.92
N VAL A 117 30.62 6.05 21.96
CA VAL A 117 29.16 5.91 22.04
C VAL A 117 28.71 4.48 22.23
N ALA A 118 29.52 3.50 21.79
CA ALA A 118 29.30 2.08 22.04
C ALA A 118 30.63 1.33 21.90
N LYS A 119 30.61 0.02 22.17
CA LYS A 119 31.82 -0.82 22.04
C LYS A 119 32.35 -0.76 20.59
N ASN A 120 33.59 -0.32 20.45
CA ASN A 120 34.30 -0.14 19.18
C ASN A 120 33.70 0.92 18.25
N LEU A 121 32.84 1.81 18.76
CA LEU A 121 32.19 2.88 18.01
C LEU A 121 32.44 4.23 18.68
N ASN A 122 32.79 5.19 17.87
CA ASN A 122 33.00 6.57 18.29
C ASN A 122 32.15 7.51 17.43
N VAL A 123 31.86 8.71 17.95
CA VAL A 123 31.36 9.81 17.12
C VAL A 123 32.51 10.76 16.85
N SER A 124 32.76 11.02 15.57
CA SER A 124 33.75 12.00 15.10
C SER A 124 33.14 12.79 13.95
N GLN A 125 33.27 14.10 13.97
CA GLN A 125 32.73 14.99 12.94
C GLN A 125 31.22 14.72 12.62
N LYS A 126 30.43 14.44 13.66
CA LYS A 126 29.01 14.08 13.52
C LYS A 126 28.72 12.84 12.66
N GLU A 127 29.66 11.93 12.62
CA GLU A 127 29.52 10.62 12.01
C GLU A 127 29.82 9.53 13.03
N VAL A 128 29.16 8.40 12.94
CA VAL A 128 29.53 7.20 13.66
C VAL A 128 30.70 6.55 12.94
N VAL A 129 31.80 6.35 13.66
CA VAL A 129 33.05 5.81 13.14
C VAL A 129 33.38 4.51 13.85
N ILE A 130 33.67 3.48 13.10
CA ILE A 130 34.20 2.20 13.61
C ILE A 130 35.67 2.39 13.90
N ASN A 131 36.13 1.95 15.08
CA ASN A 131 37.54 1.96 15.40
C ASN A 131 38.33 1.10 14.38
N PRO A 132 39.26 1.69 13.60
CA PRO A 132 39.99 0.96 12.54
C PRO A 132 40.83 -0.23 13.03
N LEU A 133 41.13 -0.28 14.32
CA LEU A 133 41.91 -1.36 14.94
C LEU A 133 41.00 -2.54 15.38
N THR A 134 39.69 -2.46 15.17
CA THR A 134 38.77 -3.52 15.58
C THR A 134 38.87 -4.71 14.65
N ASP A 135 39.09 -5.89 15.23
CA ASP A 135 39.02 -7.15 14.51
C ASP A 135 37.55 -7.57 14.37
N LEU A 136 37.00 -7.45 13.16
CA LEU A 136 35.61 -7.82 12.82
C LEU A 136 35.35 -9.32 12.95
N HIS A 137 36.38 -10.16 12.88
CA HIS A 137 36.24 -11.59 13.10
C HIS A 137 35.87 -11.91 14.56
N SER A 138 36.42 -11.13 15.49
CA SER A 138 36.14 -11.29 16.93
C SER A 138 34.85 -10.59 17.39
N ASP A 139 34.29 -9.67 16.58
CA ASP A 139 33.04 -8.93 16.88
C ASP A 139 32.11 -8.88 15.64
N PRO A 140 31.48 -10.00 15.27
CA PRO A 140 30.64 -10.08 14.08
C PRO A 140 29.38 -9.23 14.16
N MET A 141 28.99 -8.76 15.35
CA MET A 141 27.81 -7.90 15.54
C MET A 141 28.11 -6.41 15.34
N LEU A 142 29.38 -6.03 15.13
CA LEU A 142 29.80 -4.63 15.06
C LEU A 142 29.07 -3.84 13.98
N GLY A 143 28.85 -4.45 12.81
CA GLY A 143 28.13 -3.79 11.71
C GLY A 143 26.67 -3.45 12.09
N LEU A 144 25.92 -4.38 12.64
CA LEU A 144 24.55 -4.13 13.11
C LEU A 144 24.53 -3.14 14.29
N ARG A 145 25.49 -3.25 15.20
CA ARG A 145 25.63 -2.29 16.31
C ARG A 145 25.90 -0.88 15.80
N ALA A 146 26.78 -0.72 14.80
CA ALA A 146 27.06 0.57 14.18
C ALA A 146 25.81 1.15 13.52
N ALA A 147 25.08 0.33 12.75
CA ALA A 147 23.84 0.74 12.10
C ALA A 147 22.76 1.17 13.10
N ALA A 148 22.52 0.38 14.15
CA ALA A 148 21.58 0.71 15.20
C ALA A 148 21.97 2.00 15.96
N THR A 149 23.25 2.12 16.32
CA THR A 149 23.76 3.32 17.02
C THR A 149 23.62 4.57 16.16
N ALA A 150 23.98 4.49 14.88
CA ALA A 150 23.88 5.61 13.94
C ALA A 150 22.41 6.05 13.77
N ALA A 151 21.50 5.11 13.57
CA ALA A 151 20.06 5.39 13.45
C ALA A 151 19.49 6.01 14.74
N GLN A 152 19.84 5.50 15.93
CA GLN A 152 19.37 6.04 17.21
C GLN A 152 19.91 7.45 17.50
N LEU A 153 21.11 7.77 17.03
CA LEU A 153 21.71 9.11 17.17
C LEU A 153 21.26 10.08 16.07
N GLY A 154 20.63 9.60 15.00
CA GLY A 154 20.31 10.38 13.81
C GLY A 154 21.58 10.88 13.09
N LEU A 155 22.66 10.09 13.13
CA LEU A 155 23.95 10.40 12.52
C LEU A 155 24.27 9.39 11.41
N PRO A 156 24.93 9.80 10.30
CA PRO A 156 25.42 8.85 9.32
C PRO A 156 26.59 8.05 9.86
N ILE A 157 26.88 6.91 9.25
CA ILE A 157 28.14 6.18 9.44
C ILE A 157 29.15 6.71 8.41
N SER A 158 30.41 6.85 8.82
CA SER A 158 31.45 7.33 7.89
C SER A 158 31.69 6.35 6.73
N LEU A 159 32.07 6.90 5.56
CA LEU A 159 32.33 6.08 4.37
C LEU A 159 33.46 5.07 4.59
N GLU A 160 34.48 5.48 5.35
CA GLU A 160 35.61 4.60 5.74
C GLU A 160 35.09 3.41 6.55
N SER A 161 34.13 3.63 7.45
CA SER A 161 33.51 2.55 8.24
C SER A 161 32.67 1.62 7.38
N TYR A 162 31.89 2.15 6.42
CA TYR A 162 31.19 1.30 5.45
C TYR A 162 32.16 0.49 4.59
N SER A 163 33.24 1.12 4.08
CA SER A 163 34.25 0.42 3.28
C SER A 163 34.95 -0.68 4.08
N LEU A 164 35.24 -0.44 5.36
CA LEU A 164 35.80 -1.43 6.27
C LEU A 164 34.87 -2.63 6.45
N LEU A 165 33.57 -2.37 6.71
CA LEU A 165 32.55 -3.41 6.88
C LEU A 165 32.35 -4.22 5.59
N SER A 166 32.16 -3.55 4.45
CA SER A 166 31.94 -4.20 3.17
C SER A 166 33.14 -5.07 2.76
N THR A 167 34.36 -4.55 2.90
CA THR A 167 35.58 -5.32 2.62
C THR A 167 35.68 -6.56 3.51
N ALA A 168 35.47 -6.42 4.81
CA ALA A 168 35.57 -7.52 5.75
C ALA A 168 34.50 -8.60 5.49
N LEU A 169 33.24 -8.19 5.23
CA LEU A 169 32.15 -9.12 4.94
C LEU A 169 32.39 -9.88 3.63
N ASN A 170 32.91 -9.22 2.60
CA ASN A 170 33.29 -9.85 1.33
C ASN A 170 34.45 -10.87 1.49
N GLU A 171 35.32 -10.65 2.46
CA GLU A 171 36.37 -11.59 2.86
C GLU A 171 35.87 -12.71 3.80
N GLY A 172 34.57 -12.74 4.12
CA GLY A 172 33.99 -13.70 5.05
C GLY A 172 34.26 -13.40 6.53
N LYS A 173 34.76 -12.19 6.85
CA LYS A 173 34.99 -11.75 8.23
C LYS A 173 33.77 -10.97 8.74
N GLY A 174 33.42 -11.16 10.02
CA GLY A 174 32.27 -10.46 10.61
C GLY A 174 30.91 -10.99 10.18
N LEU A 175 30.87 -12.20 9.61
CA LEU A 175 29.60 -12.88 9.31
C LEU A 175 28.91 -13.30 10.61
N LEU A 176 27.61 -13.05 10.67
CA LEU A 176 26.81 -13.45 11.83
C LEU A 176 26.63 -14.98 11.87
N PRO A 177 26.71 -15.60 13.05
CA PRO A 177 26.43 -17.03 13.19
C PRO A 177 24.98 -17.35 12.87
N ASN A 178 24.68 -18.61 12.57
CA ASN A 178 23.32 -19.09 12.31
C ASN A 178 22.92 -20.11 13.38
N PRO A 179 21.88 -19.87 14.20
CA PRO A 179 21.08 -18.62 14.27
C PRO A 179 21.87 -17.42 14.83
N TRP A 180 21.37 -16.20 14.56
CA TRP A 180 21.96 -14.99 15.12
C TRP A 180 21.88 -14.98 16.65
N PRO A 181 22.91 -14.42 17.33
CA PRO A 181 22.81 -14.14 18.75
C PRO A 181 21.68 -13.14 19.03
N ARG A 182 21.12 -13.22 20.23
CA ARG A 182 20.07 -12.31 20.70
C ARG A 182 20.47 -10.84 20.53
N GLU A 183 21.71 -10.48 20.86
CA GLU A 183 22.23 -9.13 20.71
C GLU A 183 22.16 -8.63 19.25
N ALA A 184 22.47 -9.47 18.27
CA ALA A 184 22.38 -9.11 16.85
C ALA A 184 20.93 -8.81 16.43
N ARG A 185 19.98 -9.65 16.87
CA ARG A 185 18.55 -9.43 16.66
C ARG A 185 18.08 -8.12 17.31
N GLU A 186 18.49 -7.85 18.55
CA GLU A 186 18.16 -6.62 19.26
C GLU A 186 18.70 -5.38 18.53
N HIS A 187 19.90 -5.44 17.95
CA HIS A 187 20.44 -4.36 17.12
C HIS A 187 19.62 -4.16 15.83
N LEU A 188 19.20 -5.23 15.16
CA LEU A 188 18.34 -5.10 13.99
C LEU A 188 17.00 -4.43 14.36
N ILE A 189 16.35 -4.88 15.44
CA ILE A 189 15.09 -4.29 15.92
C ILE A 189 15.30 -2.83 16.33
N SER A 190 16.42 -2.50 16.98
CA SER A 190 16.77 -1.12 17.35
C SER A 190 16.98 -0.23 16.12
N LEU A 191 17.61 -0.76 15.05
CA LEU A 191 17.74 -0.06 13.78
C LEU A 191 16.36 0.24 13.18
N ILE A 192 15.51 -0.77 13.07
CA ILE A 192 14.16 -0.63 12.49
C ILE A 192 13.32 0.34 13.33
N GLY A 193 13.40 0.25 14.64
CA GLY A 193 12.66 1.08 15.59
C GLY A 193 13.09 2.56 15.64
N ALA A 194 14.17 2.94 14.96
CA ALA A 194 14.62 4.33 14.88
C ALA A 194 13.74 5.23 13.97
N GLY A 195 12.74 4.64 13.30
CA GLY A 195 11.80 5.38 12.46
C GLY A 195 12.50 6.05 11.27
N GLU A 196 12.21 7.32 11.01
CA GLU A 196 12.77 8.05 9.86
C GLU A 196 14.31 8.04 9.84
N SER A 197 14.96 8.02 11.00
CA SER A 197 16.42 7.97 11.09
C SER A 197 17.04 6.66 10.58
N MET A 198 16.24 5.58 10.49
CA MET A 198 16.67 4.33 9.88
C MET A 198 16.92 4.49 8.37
N VAL A 199 16.13 5.29 7.70
CA VAL A 199 16.08 5.36 6.23
C VAL A 199 17.45 5.61 5.58
N PRO A 200 18.19 6.68 5.93
CA PRO A 200 19.50 6.93 5.32
C PRO A 200 20.54 5.85 5.67
N ILE A 201 20.45 5.25 6.86
CA ILE A 201 21.37 4.18 7.28
C ILE A 201 21.07 2.90 6.49
N PHE A 202 19.80 2.52 6.36
CA PHE A 202 19.40 1.33 5.61
C PHE A 202 19.71 1.46 4.12
N GLU A 203 19.49 2.66 3.53
CA GLU A 203 19.86 2.97 2.15
C GLU A 203 21.38 2.83 1.95
N ALA A 204 22.19 3.35 2.87
CA ALA A 204 23.65 3.21 2.78
C ALA A 204 24.08 1.74 2.90
N LEU A 205 23.49 0.95 3.81
CA LEU A 205 23.77 -0.49 3.92
C LEU A 205 23.43 -1.25 2.62
N ASP A 206 22.37 -0.82 1.92
CA ASP A 206 21.99 -1.37 0.62
C ASP A 206 22.95 -0.97 -0.49
N GLN A 207 23.33 0.31 -0.58
CA GLN A 207 24.26 0.83 -1.59
C GLN A 207 25.68 0.29 -1.43
N GLU A 208 26.12 0.02 -0.20
CA GLU A 208 27.41 -0.59 0.11
C GLU A 208 27.34 -2.14 0.14
N GLU A 209 26.21 -2.72 -0.26
CA GLU A 209 25.94 -4.16 -0.36
C GLU A 209 26.05 -4.94 0.97
N ILE A 210 26.15 -4.25 2.10
CA ILE A 210 26.30 -4.85 3.43
C ILE A 210 25.06 -5.64 3.83
N ILE A 211 23.86 -5.11 3.52
CA ILE A 211 22.58 -5.73 3.90
C ILE A 211 22.43 -7.16 3.35
N PHE A 212 23.03 -7.45 2.19
CA PHE A 212 22.92 -8.76 1.53
C PHE A 212 23.71 -9.88 2.23
N HIS A 213 24.70 -9.52 3.04
CA HIS A 213 25.40 -10.47 3.89
C HIS A 213 24.57 -10.87 5.11
N TRP A 214 23.70 -9.99 5.57
CA TRP A 214 22.81 -10.23 6.70
C TRP A 214 21.48 -10.84 6.25
N ILE A 215 20.90 -10.29 5.18
CA ILE A 215 19.56 -10.62 4.65
C ILE A 215 19.67 -10.82 3.14
N PRO A 216 20.18 -11.99 2.68
CA PRO A 216 20.34 -12.28 1.25
C PRO A 216 19.03 -12.16 0.45
N GLU A 217 17.88 -12.43 1.11
CA GLU A 217 16.55 -12.35 0.53
C GLU A 217 16.22 -10.94 0.03
N TRP A 218 16.82 -9.91 0.62
CA TRP A 218 16.63 -8.52 0.23
C TRP A 218 17.04 -8.24 -1.22
N ARG A 219 17.98 -9.01 -1.76
CA ARG A 219 18.48 -8.85 -3.14
C ARG A 219 17.38 -8.96 -4.19
N ALA A 220 16.41 -9.85 -3.98
CA ALA A 220 15.29 -10.06 -4.91
C ALA A 220 14.26 -8.91 -4.89
N LEU A 221 14.26 -8.10 -3.83
CA LEU A 221 13.30 -7.02 -3.62
C LEU A 221 13.88 -5.65 -4.01
N ARG A 222 15.20 -5.59 -4.13
CA ARG A 222 15.94 -4.35 -4.39
C ARG A 222 15.46 -3.67 -5.65
N SER A 223 14.99 -2.44 -5.50
CA SER A 223 14.50 -1.60 -6.59
C SER A 223 13.38 -2.22 -7.45
N LEU A 224 12.70 -3.25 -6.93
CA LEU A 224 11.61 -3.93 -7.63
C LEU A 224 10.43 -2.97 -7.82
N PRO A 225 10.02 -2.67 -9.08
CA PRO A 225 8.95 -1.74 -9.33
C PRO A 225 7.59 -2.28 -8.91
N GLN A 226 6.67 -1.41 -8.55
CA GLN A 226 5.28 -1.73 -8.29
C GLN A 226 4.39 -1.09 -9.35
N ARG A 227 3.70 -1.91 -10.17
CA ARG A 227 2.87 -1.41 -11.29
C ARG A 227 1.50 -0.90 -10.87
N ASN A 228 1.09 -1.16 -9.63
CA ASN A 228 -0.15 -0.62 -9.10
C ASN A 228 0.00 0.90 -8.90
N ALA A 229 -0.91 1.68 -9.48
CA ALA A 229 -0.91 3.15 -9.43
C ALA A 229 -1.03 3.73 -8.01
N LEU A 230 -1.39 2.92 -7.02
CA LEU A 230 -1.48 3.32 -5.61
C LEU A 230 -0.10 3.40 -4.94
N HIS A 231 0.88 2.61 -5.40
CA HIS A 231 2.20 2.59 -4.81
C HIS A 231 3.11 3.69 -5.37
N ARG A 232 3.71 4.45 -4.47
CA ARG A 232 4.64 5.54 -4.80
C ARG A 232 6.10 5.09 -4.90
N HIS A 233 6.41 3.94 -4.29
CA HIS A 233 7.76 3.44 -4.05
C HIS A 233 7.97 2.07 -4.68
N THR A 234 9.23 1.70 -4.91
CA THR A 234 9.64 0.31 -5.16
C THR A 234 9.32 -0.56 -3.95
N VAL A 235 9.29 -1.89 -4.12
CA VAL A 235 8.92 -2.83 -3.04
C VAL A 235 9.81 -2.64 -1.82
N ASP A 236 11.12 -2.65 -2.00
CA ASP A 236 12.11 -2.45 -0.93
C ASP A 236 11.93 -1.12 -0.20
N ARG A 237 11.70 -0.02 -0.92
CA ARG A 237 11.45 1.28 -0.31
C ARG A 237 10.12 1.33 0.42
N HIS A 238 9.07 0.73 -0.14
CA HIS A 238 7.77 0.62 0.52
C HIS A 238 7.89 -0.13 1.86
N MET A 239 8.62 -1.25 1.90
CA MET A 239 8.87 -2.02 3.12
C MET A 239 9.61 -1.19 4.18
N VAL A 240 10.59 -0.40 3.78
CA VAL A 240 11.30 0.53 4.67
C VAL A 240 10.34 1.60 5.21
N GLU A 241 9.51 2.22 4.36
CA GLU A 241 8.52 3.21 4.78
C GLU A 241 7.46 2.59 5.72
N THR A 242 7.00 1.37 5.44
CA THR A 242 6.09 0.64 6.34
C THR A 242 6.73 0.44 7.73
N ALA A 243 8.02 0.11 7.79
CA ALA A 243 8.74 -0.01 9.04
C ALA A 243 8.86 1.34 9.79
N VAL A 244 9.05 2.45 9.07
CA VAL A 244 9.03 3.81 9.64
C VAL A 244 7.68 4.13 10.28
N HIS A 245 6.58 3.88 9.59
CA HIS A 245 5.24 4.07 10.16
C HIS A 245 4.99 3.14 11.35
N ALA A 246 5.40 1.87 11.26
CA ALA A 246 5.29 0.92 12.36
C ALA A 246 6.05 1.36 13.62
N ALA A 247 7.20 2.03 13.48
CA ALA A 247 7.96 2.56 14.60
C ALA A 247 7.15 3.58 15.42
N SER A 248 6.27 4.37 14.79
CA SER A 248 5.37 5.29 15.48
C SER A 248 4.28 4.59 16.30
N LEU A 249 4.00 3.32 16.00
CA LEU A 249 2.95 2.51 16.63
C LEU A 249 3.46 1.58 17.74
N THR A 250 4.77 1.53 17.98
CA THR A 250 5.42 0.62 18.94
C THR A 250 4.87 0.72 20.36
N ARG A 251 4.42 1.92 20.78
CA ARG A 251 3.81 2.15 22.11
C ARG A 251 2.35 1.67 22.21
N LYS A 252 1.75 1.26 21.10
CA LYS A 252 0.34 0.84 21.03
C LYS A 252 0.19 -0.69 20.98
N VAL A 253 1.29 -1.44 20.98
CA VAL A 253 1.30 -2.90 20.86
C VAL A 253 2.15 -3.55 21.96
N HIS A 254 1.80 -4.79 22.33
CA HIS A 254 2.51 -5.54 23.35
C HIS A 254 3.85 -6.13 22.88
N ARG A 255 4.00 -6.38 21.57
CA ARG A 255 5.21 -6.98 20.97
C ARG A 255 5.72 -6.09 19.82
N PRO A 256 6.32 -4.91 20.16
CA PRO A 256 6.84 -3.98 19.15
C PRO A 256 7.95 -4.59 18.27
N ASP A 257 8.72 -5.52 18.79
CA ASP A 257 9.75 -6.26 18.08
C ASP A 257 9.18 -7.06 16.90
N LEU A 258 8.07 -7.77 17.11
CA LEU A 258 7.39 -8.52 16.06
C LEU A 258 6.72 -7.59 15.04
N LEU A 259 6.12 -6.49 15.49
CA LEU A 259 5.54 -5.49 14.59
C LEU A 259 6.58 -4.91 13.64
N LEU A 260 7.72 -4.43 14.18
CA LEU A 260 8.80 -3.83 13.40
C LEU A 260 9.38 -4.81 12.38
N PHE A 261 9.63 -6.05 12.82
CA PHE A 261 10.14 -7.09 11.94
C PHE A 261 9.13 -7.44 10.84
N ALA A 262 7.87 -7.67 11.18
CA ALA A 262 6.83 -7.95 10.21
C ALA A 262 6.64 -6.78 9.24
N ALA A 263 6.67 -5.54 9.70
CA ALA A 263 6.55 -4.36 8.85
C ALA A 263 7.67 -4.27 7.80
N LEU A 264 8.93 -4.55 8.20
CA LEU A 264 10.06 -4.54 7.26
C LEU A 264 9.98 -5.69 6.24
N PHE A 265 9.27 -6.79 6.53
CA PHE A 265 9.29 -7.99 5.69
C PHE A 265 7.91 -8.47 5.23
N HIS A 266 6.82 -7.68 5.42
CA HIS A 266 5.47 -8.12 5.07
C HIS A 266 5.31 -8.49 3.59
N ASP A 267 6.03 -7.82 2.72
CA ASP A 267 6.02 -7.99 1.27
C ASP A 267 7.23 -8.80 0.72
N ILE A 268 7.91 -9.56 1.56
CA ILE A 268 9.08 -10.37 1.17
C ILE A 268 8.79 -11.38 0.05
N GLY A 269 7.54 -11.72 -0.15
CA GLY A 269 7.08 -12.63 -1.21
C GLY A 269 6.90 -12.00 -2.58
N LYS A 270 6.99 -10.66 -2.73
CA LYS A 270 6.82 -10.00 -4.03
C LYS A 270 7.90 -10.37 -5.06
N GLY A 271 7.60 -10.13 -6.34
CA GLY A 271 8.54 -10.38 -7.46
C GLY A 271 8.44 -11.77 -8.09
N ASP A 272 7.34 -12.49 -7.88
CA ASP A 272 7.05 -13.78 -8.51
C ASP A 272 5.60 -13.84 -8.99
N ILE A 273 5.26 -14.89 -9.77
CA ILE A 273 3.89 -15.16 -10.25
C ILE A 273 2.99 -15.68 -9.11
N GLU A 274 3.59 -16.38 -8.14
CA GLU A 274 2.88 -16.90 -6.96
C GLU A 274 2.32 -15.76 -6.12
N ASP A 275 1.18 -15.99 -5.44
CA ASP A 275 0.63 -15.04 -4.48
C ASP A 275 1.70 -14.65 -3.43
N HIS A 276 1.96 -13.35 -3.32
CA HIS A 276 3.05 -12.83 -2.50
C HIS A 276 2.85 -13.09 -1.00
N SER A 277 1.61 -13.23 -0.53
CA SER A 277 1.32 -13.50 0.88
C SER A 277 1.65 -14.94 1.23
N ILE A 278 1.30 -15.90 0.35
CA ILE A 278 1.63 -17.32 0.51
C ILE A 278 3.14 -17.53 0.40
N ARG A 279 3.76 -16.94 -0.62
CA ARG A 279 5.21 -16.99 -0.79
C ARG A 279 5.94 -16.33 0.38
N GLY A 280 5.41 -15.20 0.87
CA GLY A 280 5.94 -14.45 2.01
C GLY A 280 5.96 -15.30 3.28
N GLU A 281 4.86 -16.00 3.61
CA GLU A 281 4.80 -16.94 4.73
C GLU A 281 5.91 -18.00 4.64
N ARG A 282 6.15 -18.55 3.45
CA ARG A 282 7.16 -19.58 3.23
C ARG A 282 8.60 -19.05 3.40
N LEU A 283 8.86 -17.80 2.99
CA LEU A 283 10.19 -17.18 3.08
C LEU A 283 10.50 -16.62 4.47
N ILE A 284 9.49 -16.06 5.16
CA ILE A 284 9.72 -15.38 6.42
C ILE A 284 10.07 -16.32 7.59
N GLY A 285 9.53 -17.52 7.61
CA GLY A 285 9.81 -18.50 8.68
C GLY A 285 11.31 -18.84 8.78
N PRO A 286 11.96 -19.33 7.71
CA PRO A 286 13.41 -19.56 7.70
C PRO A 286 14.24 -18.32 8.01
N LEU A 287 13.85 -17.15 7.53
CA LEU A 287 14.52 -15.88 7.83
C LEU A 287 14.43 -15.53 9.32
N ALA A 288 13.24 -15.58 9.91
CA ALA A 288 13.03 -15.29 11.33
C ALA A 288 13.81 -16.29 12.22
N LYS A 289 13.84 -17.57 11.85
CA LYS A 289 14.63 -18.60 12.53
C LYS A 289 16.13 -18.29 12.47
N ARG A 290 16.65 -17.90 11.30
CA ARG A 290 18.06 -17.50 11.13
C ARG A 290 18.40 -16.28 11.97
N ILE A 291 17.49 -15.30 12.07
CA ILE A 291 17.66 -14.10 12.91
C ILE A 291 17.52 -14.41 14.41
N GLY A 292 17.11 -15.63 14.77
CA GLY A 292 17.09 -16.13 16.13
C GLY A 292 15.82 -15.80 16.91
N PHE A 293 14.67 -15.66 16.23
CA PHE A 293 13.38 -15.61 16.91
C PHE A 293 13.01 -16.99 17.47
N PRO A 294 12.34 -17.05 18.65
CA PRO A 294 11.73 -18.29 19.18
C PRO A 294 10.64 -18.81 18.25
N GLU A 295 10.38 -20.13 18.28
CA GLU A 295 9.40 -20.77 17.40
C GLU A 295 7.98 -20.17 17.54
N GLU A 296 7.56 -19.84 18.77
CA GLU A 296 6.28 -19.19 19.04
C GLU A 296 6.16 -17.81 18.36
N ASP A 297 7.23 -17.03 18.34
CA ASP A 297 7.29 -15.74 17.66
C ASP A 297 7.31 -15.89 16.13
N ILE A 298 7.98 -16.94 15.63
CA ILE A 298 8.02 -17.25 14.20
C ILE A 298 6.62 -17.52 13.66
N GLU A 299 5.79 -18.28 14.39
CA GLU A 299 4.42 -18.53 13.97
C GLU A 299 3.58 -17.25 13.93
N VAL A 300 3.73 -16.34 14.90
CA VAL A 300 3.08 -15.03 14.86
C VAL A 300 3.55 -14.21 13.64
N ILE A 301 4.86 -14.14 13.39
CA ILE A 301 5.42 -13.43 12.23
C ILE A 301 4.87 -13.99 10.92
N LYS A 302 4.77 -15.31 10.77
CA LYS A 302 4.18 -15.97 9.59
C LYS A 302 2.74 -15.55 9.37
N ILE A 303 1.92 -15.53 10.45
CA ILE A 303 0.54 -15.06 10.40
C ILE A 303 0.48 -13.59 9.95
N LEU A 304 1.32 -12.73 10.52
CA LEU A 304 1.36 -11.31 10.16
C LEU A 304 1.70 -11.09 8.69
N VAL A 305 2.71 -11.78 8.17
CA VAL A 305 3.13 -11.68 6.75
C VAL A 305 2.09 -12.26 5.81
N LYS A 306 1.57 -13.45 6.11
CA LYS A 306 0.55 -14.11 5.29
C LYS A 306 -0.74 -13.30 5.20
N HIS A 307 -1.15 -12.70 6.30
CA HIS A 307 -2.46 -12.08 6.45
C HIS A 307 -2.42 -10.56 6.55
N HIS A 308 -1.31 -9.90 6.12
CA HIS A 308 -1.16 -8.45 6.23
C HIS A 308 -2.28 -7.67 5.52
N LEU A 309 -2.85 -8.21 4.44
CA LEU A 309 -3.98 -7.60 3.71
C LEU A 309 -5.36 -7.94 4.29
N LEU A 310 -5.47 -8.94 5.20
CA LEU A 310 -6.73 -9.51 5.66
C LEU A 310 -7.69 -8.47 6.22
N LEU A 311 -7.25 -7.65 7.17
CA LEU A 311 -8.12 -6.66 7.82
C LEU A 311 -8.58 -5.59 6.84
N SER A 312 -7.68 -5.07 6.01
CA SER A 312 -7.99 -4.06 5.00
C SER A 312 -8.95 -4.60 3.94
N ALA A 313 -8.72 -5.80 3.43
CA ALA A 313 -9.57 -6.44 2.44
C ALA A 313 -10.96 -6.74 3.03
N THR A 314 -11.02 -7.36 4.21
CA THR A 314 -12.29 -7.68 4.86
C THR A 314 -13.12 -6.43 5.17
N ALA A 315 -12.49 -5.40 5.76
CA ALA A 315 -13.19 -4.18 6.15
C ALA A 315 -13.81 -3.43 4.96
N THR A 316 -13.17 -3.51 3.78
CA THR A 316 -13.64 -2.78 2.59
C THR A 316 -14.55 -3.60 1.69
N ARG A 317 -14.58 -4.93 1.83
CA ARG A 317 -15.27 -5.84 0.91
C ARG A 317 -16.36 -6.68 1.56
N ARG A 318 -16.40 -6.75 2.89
CA ARG A 318 -17.37 -7.59 3.60
C ARG A 318 -18.32 -6.77 4.46
N ASP A 319 -19.54 -7.25 4.64
CA ASP A 319 -20.47 -6.66 5.59
C ASP A 319 -20.02 -6.97 7.02
N LEU A 320 -19.66 -5.93 7.76
CA LEU A 320 -19.16 -6.07 9.14
C LEU A 320 -20.26 -6.46 10.13
N ASP A 321 -21.53 -6.36 9.74
CA ASP A 321 -22.68 -6.78 10.54
C ASP A 321 -23.01 -8.26 10.33
N ASP A 322 -22.47 -8.91 9.28
CA ASP A 322 -22.63 -10.35 9.08
C ASP A 322 -21.72 -11.13 10.04
N PRO A 323 -22.25 -12.04 10.87
CA PRO A 323 -21.47 -12.88 11.77
C PRO A 323 -20.39 -13.70 11.04
N ALA A 324 -20.64 -14.14 9.79
CA ALA A 324 -19.65 -14.90 9.00
C ALA A 324 -18.38 -14.09 8.75
N THR A 325 -18.49 -12.77 8.58
CA THR A 325 -17.34 -11.88 8.42
C THR A 325 -16.42 -11.92 9.65
N ILE A 326 -16.98 -11.87 10.85
CA ILE A 326 -16.20 -11.93 12.09
C ILE A 326 -15.61 -13.34 12.28
N GLN A 327 -16.40 -14.39 11.99
CA GLN A 327 -15.95 -15.78 12.11
C GLN A 327 -14.77 -16.09 11.18
N SER A 328 -14.75 -15.53 9.97
CA SER A 328 -13.62 -15.71 9.04
C SER A 328 -12.30 -15.17 9.61
N ILE A 329 -12.32 -14.06 10.35
CA ILE A 329 -11.14 -13.52 11.03
C ILE A 329 -10.75 -14.38 12.23
N LEU A 330 -11.73 -14.81 13.05
CA LEU A 330 -11.47 -15.67 14.21
C LEU A 330 -10.88 -17.03 13.83
N GLY A 331 -11.21 -17.55 12.65
CA GLY A 331 -10.63 -18.80 12.13
C GLY A 331 -9.15 -18.71 11.78
N VAL A 332 -8.61 -17.49 11.61
CA VAL A 332 -7.23 -17.23 11.16
C VAL A 332 -6.37 -16.62 12.27
N ILE A 333 -6.92 -15.70 13.05
CA ILE A 333 -6.19 -14.95 14.07
C ILE A 333 -6.41 -15.61 15.45
N PRO A 334 -5.35 -16.18 16.07
CA PRO A 334 -5.51 -17.03 17.24
C PRO A 334 -5.81 -16.27 18.55
N ASP A 335 -5.33 -15.02 18.67
CA ASP A 335 -5.38 -14.28 19.94
C ASP A 335 -5.39 -12.75 19.74
N LEU A 336 -5.65 -12.04 20.85
CA LEU A 336 -5.75 -10.58 20.86
C LEU A 336 -4.42 -9.88 20.54
N THR A 337 -3.29 -10.46 20.91
CA THR A 337 -1.96 -9.88 20.66
C THR A 337 -1.67 -9.92 19.16
N THR A 338 -1.92 -11.05 18.52
CA THR A 338 -1.77 -11.21 17.06
C THR A 338 -2.71 -10.27 16.30
N LEU A 339 -3.96 -10.11 16.74
CA LEU A 339 -4.90 -9.16 16.16
C LEU A 339 -4.42 -7.70 16.30
N GLU A 340 -3.86 -7.33 17.46
CA GLU A 340 -3.31 -5.99 17.72
C GLU A 340 -2.13 -5.71 16.78
N LEU A 341 -1.21 -6.67 16.63
CA LEU A 341 -0.06 -6.56 15.74
C LEU A 341 -0.50 -6.45 14.28
N LEU A 342 -1.45 -7.28 13.84
CA LEU A 342 -1.97 -7.21 12.48
C LEU A 342 -2.69 -5.90 12.18
N HIS A 343 -3.42 -5.35 13.16
CA HIS A 343 -4.05 -4.04 13.02
C HIS A 343 -3.01 -2.92 12.87
N ALA A 344 -1.99 -2.91 13.73
CA ALA A 344 -0.90 -1.94 13.64
C ALA A 344 -0.12 -2.07 12.32
N LEU A 345 0.14 -3.29 11.85
CA LEU A 345 0.77 -3.55 10.55
C LEU A 345 -0.10 -3.02 9.40
N SER A 346 -1.42 -3.25 9.44
CA SER A 346 -2.35 -2.75 8.40
C SER A 346 -2.39 -1.22 8.33
N ILE A 347 -2.26 -0.54 9.48
CA ILE A 347 -2.15 0.93 9.52
C ILE A 347 -0.82 1.37 8.89
N ALA A 348 0.30 0.78 9.31
CA ALA A 348 1.63 1.16 8.85
C ALA A 348 1.80 0.94 7.33
N ASP A 349 1.37 -0.21 6.82
CA ASP A 349 1.37 -0.54 5.38
C ASP A 349 0.49 0.43 4.57
N GLY A 350 -0.72 0.69 5.08
CA GLY A 350 -1.64 1.63 4.45
C GLY A 350 -1.07 3.04 4.35
N GLU A 351 -0.51 3.58 5.44
CA GLU A 351 0.12 4.90 5.48
C GLU A 351 1.33 4.99 4.55
N ALA A 352 2.17 3.93 4.46
CA ALA A 352 3.30 3.85 3.54
C ALA A 352 2.87 3.81 2.06
N THR A 353 1.70 3.25 1.76
CA THR A 353 1.10 3.27 0.42
C THR A 353 0.66 4.69 0.03
N GLY A 354 0.25 5.51 1.00
CA GLY A 354 -0.16 6.90 0.84
C GLY A 354 -1.68 7.11 0.88
N SER A 355 -2.12 8.37 0.77
CA SER A 355 -3.53 8.79 0.96
C SER A 355 -4.53 8.14 0.00
N ALA A 356 -4.08 7.70 -1.17
CA ALA A 356 -4.93 6.94 -2.12
C ALA A 356 -5.17 5.51 -1.65
N GLY A 357 -4.22 4.89 -0.93
CA GLY A 357 -4.31 3.54 -0.38
C GLY A 357 -4.90 3.49 1.04
N TRP A 358 -4.74 4.58 1.84
CA TRP A 358 -5.19 4.66 3.21
C TRP A 358 -5.87 5.99 3.49
N SER A 359 -7.19 6.00 3.46
CA SER A 359 -8.04 7.15 3.78
C SER A 359 -8.62 7.02 5.19
N ASP A 360 -9.05 8.16 5.80
CA ASP A 360 -9.73 8.16 7.11
C ASP A 360 -10.93 7.23 7.16
N TRP A 361 -11.65 7.13 6.04
CA TRP A 361 -12.78 6.21 5.89
C TRP A 361 -12.33 4.74 6.00
N LYS A 362 -11.24 4.35 5.31
CA LYS A 362 -10.71 2.98 5.37
C LYS A 362 -10.18 2.67 6.77
N ALA A 363 -9.46 3.61 7.38
CA ALA A 363 -8.98 3.49 8.76
C ALA A 363 -10.14 3.26 9.75
N ALA A 364 -11.24 4.00 9.59
CA ALA A 364 -12.43 3.84 10.43
C ALA A 364 -13.08 2.45 10.26
N LEU A 365 -13.17 1.93 9.03
CA LEU A 365 -13.72 0.59 8.77
C LEU A 365 -12.85 -0.51 9.37
N VAL A 366 -11.53 -0.44 9.21
CA VAL A 366 -10.59 -1.41 9.78
C VAL A 366 -10.67 -1.37 11.31
N SER A 367 -10.73 -0.18 11.92
CA SER A 367 -10.86 -0.02 13.37
C SER A 367 -12.19 -0.59 13.90
N ASP A 368 -13.30 -0.42 13.15
CA ASP A 368 -14.60 -1.01 13.51
C ASP A 368 -14.56 -2.54 13.44
N LEU A 369 -14.00 -3.10 12.38
CA LEU A 369 -13.78 -4.55 12.25
C LEU A 369 -12.99 -5.10 13.45
N VAL A 370 -11.82 -4.49 13.74
CA VAL A 370 -10.97 -4.92 14.86
C VAL A 370 -11.70 -4.84 16.21
N ARG A 371 -12.47 -3.80 16.45
CA ARG A 371 -13.28 -3.65 17.66
C ARG A 371 -14.30 -4.78 17.80
N ARG A 372 -14.95 -5.18 16.72
CA ARG A 372 -15.93 -6.29 16.69
C ARG A 372 -15.26 -7.64 16.94
N VAL A 373 -14.12 -7.88 16.27
CA VAL A 373 -13.34 -9.12 16.46
C VAL A 373 -12.82 -9.21 17.91
N LYS A 374 -12.27 -8.13 18.48
CA LYS A 374 -11.85 -8.07 19.90
C LYS A 374 -12.99 -8.44 20.84
N LYS A 375 -14.20 -7.91 20.60
CA LYS A 375 -15.38 -8.22 21.40
C LYS A 375 -15.75 -9.71 21.30
N ALA A 376 -15.70 -10.28 20.11
CA ALA A 376 -15.99 -11.69 19.88
C ALA A 376 -14.94 -12.60 20.57
N MET A 377 -13.65 -12.28 20.48
CA MET A 377 -12.55 -13.00 21.17
C MET A 377 -12.70 -12.97 22.71
N SER A 378 -13.23 -11.87 23.28
CA SER A 378 -13.39 -11.73 24.72
C SER A 378 -14.59 -12.52 25.28
N GLY A 379 -15.27 -13.32 24.49
CA GLY A 379 -16.43 -14.12 24.92
C GLY A 379 -17.65 -13.29 25.34
N SER A 380 -17.64 -12.00 25.04
CA SER A 380 -18.76 -11.08 25.27
C SER A 380 -19.85 -11.38 24.24
N SER A 381 -20.61 -12.41 24.50
CA SER A 381 -21.73 -12.92 23.69
C SER A 381 -22.87 -11.90 23.66
N THR A 382 -22.71 -10.91 22.88
CA THR A 382 -23.71 -10.20 22.08
C THR A 382 -22.92 -9.37 21.06
N ILE A 383 -22.74 -9.91 19.86
CA ILE A 383 -22.81 -9.06 18.68
C ILE A 383 -24.26 -8.55 18.72
N ALA A 384 -24.54 -7.58 19.58
CA ALA A 384 -25.68 -6.74 19.37
C ALA A 384 -25.33 -5.99 18.09
N ALA A 385 -25.85 -6.44 16.96
CA ALA A 385 -25.97 -5.62 15.80
C ALA A 385 -26.39 -4.25 16.31
N GLN A 386 -25.59 -3.19 16.10
CA GLN A 386 -26.15 -1.85 16.21
C GLN A 386 -27.42 -1.91 15.38
N PRO A 387 -28.54 -1.33 15.86
CA PRO A 387 -29.79 -1.45 15.14
C PRO A 387 -29.50 -1.09 13.70
N GLU A 388 -29.73 -2.03 12.81
CA GLU A 388 -29.37 -1.95 11.37
C GLU A 388 -29.97 -0.69 10.73
N ILE A 389 -31.02 -0.17 11.34
CA ILE A 389 -31.76 1.03 10.96
C ILE A 389 -32.14 1.76 12.24
N THR A 390 -31.92 3.06 12.33
CA THR A 390 -32.33 3.84 13.48
C THR A 390 -33.86 3.90 13.58
N PRO A 391 -34.43 4.12 14.77
CA PRO A 391 -35.89 4.26 14.94
C PRO A 391 -36.48 5.37 14.05
N GLU A 392 -35.71 6.41 13.73
CA GLU A 392 -36.13 7.48 12.84
C GLU A 392 -36.14 7.02 11.38
N GLN A 393 -35.10 6.32 10.94
CA GLN A 393 -35.04 5.72 9.60
C GLN A 393 -36.13 4.69 9.41
N LEU A 394 -36.46 3.91 10.45
CA LEU A 394 -37.54 2.91 10.42
C LEU A 394 -38.89 3.57 10.16
N LYS A 395 -39.22 4.66 10.87
CA LYS A 395 -40.44 5.42 10.66
C LYS A 395 -40.57 5.96 9.24
N VAL A 396 -39.47 6.44 8.68
CA VAL A 396 -39.45 6.92 7.29
C VAL A 396 -39.61 5.77 6.32
N ALA A 397 -38.92 4.66 6.55
CA ALA A 397 -39.07 3.45 5.74
C ALA A 397 -40.51 2.92 5.72
N GLU A 398 -41.18 2.87 6.88
CA GLU A 398 -42.57 2.48 7.02
C GLU A 398 -43.54 3.45 6.31
N SER A 399 -43.18 4.71 6.15
CA SER A 399 -44.03 5.69 5.44
C SER A 399 -44.10 5.47 3.92
N GLY A 400 -43.19 4.66 3.36
CA GLY A 400 -43.12 4.39 1.93
C GLY A 400 -42.74 5.61 1.07
N VAL A 401 -42.23 6.69 1.66
CA VAL A 401 -41.87 7.93 0.96
C VAL A 401 -40.37 7.99 0.70
N LEU A 402 -39.97 8.38 -0.52
CA LEU A 402 -38.58 8.64 -0.84
C LEU A 402 -38.04 9.82 -0.01
N GLN A 403 -37.02 9.58 0.78
CA GLN A 403 -36.28 10.60 1.50
C GLN A 403 -34.83 10.60 1.08
N VAL A 404 -34.25 11.79 0.90
CA VAL A 404 -32.83 12.00 0.58
C VAL A 404 -32.27 13.00 1.56
N ASN A 405 -31.27 12.60 2.32
CA ASN A 405 -30.51 13.46 3.22
C ASN A 405 -29.09 13.63 2.66
N LEU A 406 -28.56 14.84 2.68
CA LEU A 406 -27.22 15.17 2.18
C LEU A 406 -26.46 15.91 3.28
N GLU A 407 -25.34 15.34 3.69
CA GLU A 407 -24.41 15.94 4.65
C GLU A 407 -23.11 16.28 3.93
N GLN A 408 -22.64 17.53 4.06
CA GLN A 408 -21.37 17.94 3.50
C GLN A 408 -20.21 17.40 4.36
N ARG A 409 -19.15 16.90 3.70
CA ARG A 409 -17.91 16.44 4.31
C ARG A 409 -16.74 17.24 3.77
N GLU A 410 -15.57 17.12 4.37
CA GLU A 410 -14.36 17.86 3.97
C GLU A 410 -14.05 17.70 2.48
N ASN A 411 -14.19 16.47 1.93
CA ASN A 411 -13.85 16.14 0.54
C ASN A 411 -15.04 15.57 -0.25
N GLY A 412 -16.28 15.97 0.03
CA GLY A 412 -17.44 15.47 -0.70
C GLY A 412 -18.75 15.48 0.09
N TYR A 413 -19.56 14.44 -0.11
CA TYR A 413 -20.88 14.34 0.52
C TYR A 413 -21.13 12.91 1.07
N SER A 414 -21.85 12.84 2.19
CA SER A 414 -22.56 11.64 2.64
C SER A 414 -24.02 11.78 2.26
N ILE A 415 -24.54 10.85 1.47
CA ILE A 415 -25.93 10.84 1.00
C ILE A 415 -26.63 9.65 1.64
N GLU A 416 -27.72 9.90 2.36
CA GLU A 416 -28.61 8.85 2.86
C GLU A 416 -29.90 8.87 2.05
N ILE A 417 -30.32 7.71 1.56
CA ILE A 417 -31.53 7.53 0.76
C ILE A 417 -32.35 6.44 1.38
N ILE A 418 -33.60 6.77 1.73
CA ILE A 418 -34.62 5.81 2.20
C ILE A 418 -35.70 5.78 1.15
N SER A 419 -36.05 4.60 0.65
CA SER A 419 -36.97 4.42 -0.46
C SER A 419 -37.70 3.09 -0.35
N PRO A 420 -38.93 2.97 -0.88
CA PRO A 420 -39.51 1.66 -1.15
C PRO A 420 -38.55 0.80 -1.95
N ASP A 421 -38.34 -0.44 -1.51
CA ASP A 421 -37.47 -1.38 -2.19
C ASP A 421 -38.14 -1.92 -3.46
N LYS A 422 -37.35 -1.97 -4.54
CA LYS A 422 -37.79 -2.50 -5.82
C LYS A 422 -36.60 -3.01 -6.64
N PRO A 423 -36.80 -4.02 -7.49
CA PRO A 423 -35.74 -4.51 -8.35
C PRO A 423 -35.05 -3.38 -9.16
N GLY A 424 -33.74 -3.34 -9.13
CA GLY A 424 -32.95 -2.33 -9.85
C GLY A 424 -32.77 -0.99 -9.14
N LEU A 425 -33.24 -0.84 -7.90
CA LEU A 425 -33.12 0.39 -7.13
C LEU A 425 -31.66 0.86 -6.99
N LEU A 426 -30.73 -0.02 -6.62
CA LEU A 426 -29.30 0.30 -6.52
C LEU A 426 -28.76 0.85 -7.85
N SER A 427 -29.09 0.20 -8.94
CA SER A 427 -28.69 0.60 -10.29
C SER A 427 -29.19 2.00 -10.64
N LEU A 428 -30.47 2.28 -10.41
CA LEU A 428 -31.06 3.59 -10.69
C LEU A 428 -30.40 4.71 -9.88
N VAL A 429 -30.21 4.50 -8.58
CA VAL A 429 -29.56 5.47 -7.70
C VAL A 429 -28.12 5.70 -8.12
N ALA A 430 -27.36 4.64 -8.42
CA ALA A 430 -26.00 4.75 -8.94
C ALA A 430 -25.94 5.56 -10.25
N GLY A 431 -26.92 5.36 -11.14
CA GLY A 431 -27.05 6.14 -12.37
C GLY A 431 -27.29 7.62 -12.12
N VAL A 432 -28.19 7.97 -11.19
CA VAL A 432 -28.46 9.35 -10.80
C VAL A 432 -27.23 10.01 -10.18
N ILE A 433 -26.54 9.35 -9.28
CA ILE A 433 -25.31 9.85 -8.65
C ILE A 433 -24.24 10.13 -9.73
N ASN A 434 -24.01 9.19 -10.63
CA ASN A 434 -23.03 9.35 -11.71
C ASN A 434 -23.40 10.48 -12.67
N THR A 435 -24.68 10.57 -13.09
CA THR A 435 -25.14 11.66 -13.98
C THR A 435 -25.16 13.03 -13.29
N SER A 436 -25.11 13.07 -11.97
CA SER A 436 -24.93 14.29 -11.16
C SER A 436 -23.45 14.70 -10.99
N ARG A 437 -22.53 14.04 -11.69
CA ARG A 437 -21.07 14.25 -11.62
C ARG A 437 -20.49 14.02 -10.22
N LEU A 438 -20.96 12.98 -9.57
CA LEU A 438 -20.46 12.52 -8.30
C LEU A 438 -19.80 11.14 -8.48
N ASP A 439 -18.54 11.03 -8.09
CA ASP A 439 -17.80 9.79 -8.04
C ASP A 439 -18.13 9.03 -6.76
N VAL A 440 -18.57 7.78 -6.91
CA VAL A 440 -18.87 6.92 -5.77
C VAL A 440 -17.57 6.43 -5.15
N ARG A 441 -17.41 6.65 -3.84
CA ARG A 441 -16.30 6.13 -3.04
C ARG A 441 -16.70 4.93 -2.22
N SER A 442 -17.95 4.93 -1.77
CA SER A 442 -18.54 3.83 -1.03
C SER A 442 -20.07 3.89 -1.14
N ALA A 443 -20.70 2.73 -1.28
CA ALA A 443 -22.13 2.59 -1.17
C ALA A 443 -22.45 1.38 -0.29
N ARG A 444 -23.41 1.55 0.61
CA ARG A 444 -24.01 0.47 1.39
C ARG A 444 -25.50 0.56 1.24
N THR A 445 -26.13 -0.57 0.97
CA THR A 445 -27.59 -0.69 0.93
C THR A 445 -28.02 -1.83 1.85
N LYS A 446 -29.11 -1.63 2.55
CA LYS A 446 -29.75 -2.65 3.38
C LYS A 446 -31.22 -2.60 3.14
N THR A 447 -31.85 -3.75 2.95
CA THR A 447 -33.29 -3.90 2.84
C THR A 447 -33.89 -4.22 4.19
N HIS A 448 -34.97 -3.51 4.58
CA HIS A 448 -35.77 -3.80 5.77
C HIS A 448 -37.25 -3.79 5.40
N GLY A 449 -37.91 -4.94 5.51
CA GLY A 449 -39.28 -5.09 5.07
C GLY A 449 -39.41 -4.79 3.57
N SER A 450 -40.27 -3.81 3.24
CA SER A 450 -40.48 -3.31 1.87
C SER A 450 -39.69 -2.07 1.51
N SER A 451 -38.69 -1.71 2.30
CA SER A 451 -37.89 -0.48 2.11
C SER A 451 -36.42 -0.74 2.11
N ALA A 452 -35.67 0.04 1.33
CA ALA A 452 -34.23 0.05 1.28
C ALA A 452 -33.67 1.32 1.92
N VAL A 453 -32.64 1.17 2.76
CA VAL A 453 -31.85 2.26 3.34
C VAL A 453 -30.48 2.20 2.72
N MET A 454 -30.09 3.27 2.02
CA MET A 454 -28.84 3.37 1.32
C MET A 454 -28.00 4.49 1.90
N LYS A 455 -26.70 4.25 2.09
CA LYS A 455 -25.73 5.25 2.47
C LYS A 455 -24.60 5.30 1.45
N TRP A 456 -24.40 6.47 0.86
CA TRP A 456 -23.39 6.72 -0.16
C TRP A 456 -22.37 7.72 0.32
N ILE A 457 -21.10 7.46 0.06
CA ILE A 457 -20.02 8.43 0.20
C ILE A 457 -19.55 8.77 -1.20
N VAL A 458 -19.61 10.04 -1.56
CA VAL A 458 -19.31 10.50 -2.92
C VAL A 458 -18.41 11.74 -2.90
N THR A 459 -17.62 11.90 -3.95
CA THR A 459 -16.79 13.09 -4.19
C THR A 459 -17.25 13.78 -5.48
N PRO A 460 -17.37 15.12 -5.51
CA PRO A 460 -17.70 15.82 -6.75
C PRO A 460 -16.51 15.76 -7.71
N GLU A 461 -16.81 15.57 -9.00
CA GLU A 461 -15.82 15.72 -10.06
C GLU A 461 -15.35 17.18 -10.14
N PRO A 462 -14.16 17.42 -10.75
CA PRO A 462 -13.71 18.79 -11.02
C PRO A 462 -14.79 19.57 -11.82
N HIS A 463 -15.13 20.76 -11.33
CA HIS A 463 -16.17 21.62 -11.92
C HIS A 463 -17.60 21.03 -11.92
N ALA A 464 -17.88 20.07 -11.05
CA ALA A 464 -19.25 19.59 -10.85
C ALA A 464 -20.14 20.69 -10.27
N PRO A 465 -21.43 20.77 -10.66
CA PRO A 465 -22.37 21.71 -10.04
C PRO A 465 -22.60 21.34 -8.57
N VAL A 466 -22.94 22.30 -7.74
CA VAL A 466 -23.33 22.05 -6.36
C VAL A 466 -24.60 21.20 -6.34
N VAL A 467 -24.56 20.08 -5.65
CA VAL A 467 -25.67 19.14 -5.53
C VAL A 467 -26.42 19.40 -4.24
N THR A 468 -27.75 19.33 -4.29
CA THR A 468 -28.63 19.47 -3.12
C THR A 468 -29.48 18.20 -2.95
N ALA A 469 -29.90 17.93 -1.72
CA ALA A 469 -30.80 16.79 -1.43
C ALA A 469 -32.08 16.85 -2.27
N GLN A 470 -32.62 18.04 -2.48
CA GLN A 470 -33.84 18.26 -3.29
C GLN A 470 -33.62 17.91 -4.76
N ASN A 471 -32.48 18.31 -5.34
CA ASN A 471 -32.13 17.99 -6.73
C ASN A 471 -31.97 16.47 -6.90
N LEU A 472 -31.20 15.82 -6.01
CA LEU A 472 -31.03 14.35 -6.04
C LEU A 472 -32.37 13.63 -5.90
N ARG A 473 -33.21 14.05 -4.96
CA ARG A 473 -34.55 13.48 -4.79
C ARG A 473 -35.37 13.56 -6.08
N SER A 474 -35.40 14.75 -6.69
CA SER A 474 -36.16 14.96 -7.94
C SER A 474 -35.62 14.09 -9.09
N GLU A 475 -34.30 13.94 -9.24
CA GLU A 475 -33.71 13.08 -10.27
C GLU A 475 -33.98 11.60 -10.00
N ILE A 476 -33.97 11.16 -8.74
CA ILE A 476 -34.34 9.78 -8.36
C ILE A 476 -35.81 9.51 -8.64
N GLU A 477 -36.73 10.45 -8.32
CA GLU A 477 -38.14 10.35 -8.63
C GLU A 477 -38.40 10.24 -10.14
N LYS A 478 -37.70 11.04 -10.96
CA LYS A 478 -37.76 10.94 -12.43
C LYS A 478 -37.26 9.58 -12.92
N ALA A 479 -36.12 9.11 -12.40
CA ALA A 479 -35.58 7.80 -12.75
C ALA A 479 -36.50 6.63 -12.36
N PHE A 480 -37.29 6.80 -11.31
CA PHE A 480 -38.31 5.83 -10.92
C PHE A 480 -39.48 5.74 -11.92
N ASN A 481 -39.81 6.83 -12.57
CA ASN A 481 -40.85 6.91 -13.57
C ASN A 481 -40.37 6.53 -14.97
N ASP A 482 -39.13 6.86 -15.30
CA ASP A 482 -38.53 6.57 -16.60
C ASP A 482 -37.00 6.33 -16.48
N ALA A 483 -36.61 5.05 -16.44
CA ALA A 483 -35.20 4.65 -16.34
C ALA A 483 -34.42 4.91 -17.65
N SER A 484 -35.09 5.06 -18.80
CA SER A 484 -34.41 5.26 -20.09
C SER A 484 -33.63 6.57 -20.13
N HIS A 485 -34.18 7.61 -19.48
CA HIS A 485 -33.51 8.91 -19.39
C HIS A 485 -32.13 8.85 -18.70
N ILE A 486 -31.96 8.02 -17.69
CA ILE A 486 -30.67 7.81 -17.02
C ILE A 486 -29.71 7.06 -17.94
N GLN A 487 -30.21 6.03 -18.63
CA GLN A 487 -29.38 5.24 -19.55
C GLN A 487 -28.81 6.08 -20.69
N ASP A 488 -29.63 6.91 -21.32
CA ASP A 488 -29.18 7.80 -22.41
C ASP A 488 -28.10 8.79 -21.94
N ARG A 489 -28.27 9.37 -20.76
CA ARG A 489 -27.27 10.29 -20.16
C ARG A 489 -25.98 9.57 -19.83
N LEU A 490 -26.01 8.33 -19.33
CA LEU A 490 -24.83 7.53 -19.05
C LEU A 490 -24.09 7.14 -20.33
N ILE A 491 -24.81 6.81 -21.42
CA ILE A 491 -24.21 6.51 -22.72
C ILE A 491 -23.49 7.75 -23.28
N ALA A 492 -24.15 8.90 -23.27
CA ALA A 492 -23.54 10.16 -23.72
C ALA A 492 -22.31 10.52 -22.91
N ARG A 493 -22.34 10.27 -21.59
CA ARG A 493 -21.23 10.51 -20.69
C ARG A 493 -20.06 9.55 -20.97
N ALA A 494 -20.33 8.24 -21.13
CA ALA A 494 -19.31 7.25 -21.46
C ALA A 494 -18.61 7.58 -22.79
N GLN A 495 -19.33 8.07 -23.79
CA GLN A 495 -18.76 8.53 -25.06
C GLN A 495 -17.85 9.75 -24.90
N ALA A 496 -18.23 10.70 -24.03
CA ALA A 496 -17.38 11.87 -23.74
C ALA A 496 -16.07 11.49 -23.02
N TYR A 497 -16.08 10.45 -22.21
CA TYR A 497 -14.89 9.94 -21.51
C TYR A 497 -14.03 9.00 -22.36
N ALA A 498 -14.55 8.45 -23.49
CA ALA A 498 -13.83 7.53 -24.34
C ALA A 498 -12.55 8.13 -24.97
N SER A 499 -12.42 9.46 -25.01
CA SER A 499 -11.23 10.16 -25.51
C SER A 499 -10.14 10.39 -24.45
N ILE A 500 -10.39 10.05 -23.18
CA ILE A 500 -9.42 10.20 -22.09
C ILE A 500 -8.53 8.94 -22.09
N PRO A 501 -7.18 9.09 -22.13
CA PRO A 501 -6.28 7.94 -22.07
C PRO A 501 -6.55 7.13 -20.81
N SER A 502 -6.99 5.88 -20.95
CA SER A 502 -7.19 4.97 -19.83
C SER A 502 -5.83 4.49 -19.32
N ILE A 503 -5.67 4.48 -18.00
CA ILE A 503 -4.56 3.76 -17.36
C ILE A 503 -4.79 2.27 -17.65
N PRO A 504 -3.77 1.48 -18.02
CA PRO A 504 -3.91 0.04 -18.16
C PRO A 504 -4.42 -0.56 -16.84
N VAL A 505 -5.52 -1.27 -16.91
CA VAL A 505 -6.14 -1.97 -15.79
C VAL A 505 -6.32 -3.42 -16.20
N PRO A 506 -6.16 -4.38 -15.28
CA PRO A 506 -6.41 -5.79 -15.56
C PRO A 506 -7.79 -6.03 -16.15
N ASP A 507 -7.93 -7.12 -16.88
CA ASP A 507 -9.23 -7.57 -17.41
C ASP A 507 -10.22 -7.72 -16.25
N PRO A 508 -11.53 -7.46 -16.50
CA PRO A 508 -12.54 -7.60 -15.48
C PRO A 508 -12.62 -9.03 -14.95
N VAL A 509 -12.76 -9.14 -13.63
CA VAL A 509 -12.90 -10.41 -12.91
C VAL A 509 -14.21 -10.40 -12.14
N VAL A 510 -14.97 -11.50 -12.18
CA VAL A 510 -16.17 -11.71 -11.39
C VAL A 510 -16.06 -13.04 -10.68
N GLU A 511 -16.07 -13.00 -9.36
CA GLU A 511 -15.96 -14.17 -8.48
C GLU A 511 -17.20 -14.27 -7.58
N PHE A 512 -17.51 -15.46 -7.08
CA PHE A 512 -18.59 -15.64 -6.11
C PHE A 512 -18.14 -16.49 -4.93
N TYR A 513 -18.79 -16.27 -3.77
CA TYR A 513 -18.50 -16.96 -2.52
C TYR A 513 -19.81 -17.27 -1.80
N ASN A 514 -20.06 -18.55 -1.50
CA ASN A 514 -21.21 -19.02 -0.74
C ASN A 514 -20.91 -19.23 0.75
N ASP A 515 -19.65 -19.28 1.13
CA ASP A 515 -19.17 -19.43 2.51
C ASP A 515 -18.87 -18.09 3.21
N GLY A 516 -18.94 -16.99 2.47
CA GLY A 516 -18.58 -15.65 2.95
C GLY A 516 -19.72 -14.85 3.60
N ALA A 517 -20.95 -15.36 3.60
CA ALA A 517 -22.13 -14.72 4.18
C ALA A 517 -23.12 -15.76 4.74
N THR A 518 -23.91 -15.34 5.74
CA THR A 518 -24.83 -16.25 6.45
C THR A 518 -26.09 -16.58 5.63
N GLU A 519 -26.64 -15.61 4.89
CA GLU A 519 -27.93 -15.73 4.22
C GLU A 519 -27.93 -15.32 2.74
N ALA A 520 -26.77 -15.07 2.16
CA ALA A 520 -26.62 -14.57 0.80
C ALA A 520 -25.40 -15.17 0.11
N THR A 521 -25.37 -15.14 -1.21
CA THR A 521 -24.17 -15.36 -2.00
C THR A 521 -23.47 -14.02 -2.20
N ILE A 522 -22.15 -13.99 -2.02
CA ILE A 522 -21.33 -12.83 -2.33
C ILE A 522 -20.89 -12.92 -3.78
N ILE A 523 -21.10 -11.86 -4.57
CA ILE A 523 -20.51 -11.68 -5.90
C ILE A 523 -19.55 -10.49 -5.80
N GLU A 524 -18.27 -10.74 -6.04
CA GLU A 524 -17.23 -9.71 -6.12
C GLU A 524 -16.91 -9.42 -7.59
N VAL A 525 -17.03 -8.15 -7.97
CA VAL A 525 -16.73 -7.66 -9.31
C VAL A 525 -15.53 -6.72 -9.21
N ARG A 526 -14.47 -7.01 -9.96
CA ARG A 526 -13.32 -6.12 -10.14
C ARG A 526 -13.26 -5.68 -11.59
N SER A 527 -13.20 -4.39 -11.82
CA SER A 527 -13.18 -3.84 -13.17
C SER A 527 -12.57 -2.44 -13.17
N HIS A 528 -12.19 -1.97 -14.36
CA HIS A 528 -11.82 -0.57 -14.54
C HIS A 528 -12.98 0.35 -14.14
N ASP A 529 -12.71 1.31 -13.25
CA ASP A 529 -13.70 2.31 -12.86
C ASP A 529 -14.02 3.20 -14.07
N ARG A 530 -15.29 3.11 -14.51
CA ARG A 530 -15.83 3.86 -15.66
C ARG A 530 -17.15 4.47 -15.29
N PRO A 531 -17.49 5.64 -15.86
CA PRO A 531 -18.82 6.23 -15.66
C PRO A 531 -19.94 5.21 -15.93
N GLY A 532 -20.84 5.03 -14.96
CA GLY A 532 -21.96 4.11 -15.06
C GLY A 532 -21.64 2.63 -14.80
N LEU A 533 -20.45 2.27 -14.33
CA LEU A 533 -20.08 0.88 -14.04
C LEU A 533 -21.07 0.23 -13.06
N LEU A 534 -21.31 0.83 -11.90
CA LEU A 534 -22.22 0.30 -10.88
C LEU A 534 -23.68 0.20 -11.39
N PHE A 535 -24.10 1.13 -12.26
CA PHE A 535 -25.39 1.03 -12.96
C PHE A 535 -25.47 -0.23 -13.82
N ARG A 536 -24.43 -0.52 -14.61
CA ARG A 536 -24.35 -1.71 -15.47
C ARG A 536 -24.36 -3.00 -14.66
N ILE A 537 -23.57 -3.06 -13.59
CA ILE A 537 -23.52 -4.22 -12.68
C ILE A 537 -24.90 -4.47 -12.07
N GLY A 538 -25.52 -3.46 -11.48
CA GLY A 538 -26.85 -3.59 -10.88
C GLY A 538 -27.94 -3.96 -11.90
N ALA A 539 -27.87 -3.43 -13.12
CA ALA A 539 -28.77 -3.82 -14.20
C ALA A 539 -28.59 -5.29 -14.61
N GLY A 540 -27.34 -5.78 -14.67
CA GLY A 540 -27.03 -7.18 -14.98
C GLY A 540 -27.56 -8.15 -13.90
N ILE A 541 -27.45 -7.80 -12.63
CA ILE A 541 -28.02 -8.55 -11.50
C ILE A 541 -29.54 -8.61 -11.62
N THR A 542 -30.17 -7.45 -11.83
CA THR A 542 -31.65 -7.36 -11.99
C THR A 542 -32.15 -8.19 -13.18
N GLN A 543 -31.48 -8.15 -14.33
CA GLN A 543 -31.79 -8.96 -15.50
C GLN A 543 -31.61 -10.46 -15.26
N SER A 544 -30.72 -10.83 -14.33
CA SER A 544 -30.51 -12.21 -13.91
C SER A 544 -31.62 -12.69 -12.93
N LYS A 545 -32.60 -11.85 -12.60
CA LYS A 545 -33.65 -12.14 -11.65
C LYS A 545 -33.15 -12.53 -10.27
N VAL A 546 -32.13 -11.81 -9.82
CA VAL A 546 -31.49 -11.96 -8.50
C VAL A 546 -31.69 -10.65 -7.76
N ASP A 547 -31.90 -10.72 -6.45
CA ASP A 547 -32.09 -9.56 -5.57
C ASP A 547 -30.77 -9.17 -4.88
N ILE A 548 -30.52 -7.85 -4.72
CA ILE A 548 -29.37 -7.31 -4.02
C ILE A 548 -29.79 -6.90 -2.61
N ARG A 549 -29.33 -7.63 -1.60
CA ARG A 549 -29.60 -7.35 -0.18
C ARG A 549 -28.67 -6.30 0.40
N SER A 550 -27.40 -6.34 0.00
CA SER A 550 -26.37 -5.40 0.43
C SER A 550 -25.35 -5.24 -0.68
N ALA A 551 -24.77 -4.06 -0.78
CA ALA A 551 -23.67 -3.79 -1.69
C ALA A 551 -22.62 -2.94 -0.98
N ILE A 552 -21.35 -3.31 -1.17
CA ILE A 552 -20.19 -2.55 -0.73
C ILE A 552 -19.42 -2.19 -1.99
N VAL A 553 -19.33 -0.92 -2.29
CA VAL A 553 -18.67 -0.37 -3.48
C VAL A 553 -17.45 0.38 -3.05
N THR A 554 -16.31 0.07 -3.63
CA THR A 554 -15.02 0.71 -3.29
C THR A 554 -14.23 0.95 -4.56
N THR A 555 -13.70 2.16 -4.73
CA THR A 555 -12.77 2.47 -5.82
C THR A 555 -11.36 2.62 -5.26
N LEU A 556 -10.42 1.86 -5.81
CA LEU A 556 -8.99 1.90 -5.49
C LEU A 556 -8.20 2.36 -6.72
N GLY A 557 -7.88 3.65 -6.77
CA GLY A 557 -7.22 4.23 -7.94
C GLY A 557 -8.11 4.18 -9.18
N ALA A 558 -7.76 3.38 -10.19
CA ALA A 558 -8.53 3.19 -11.41
C ALA A 558 -9.36 1.88 -11.42
N GLU A 559 -9.33 1.10 -10.33
CA GLU A 559 -10.04 -0.16 -10.17
C GLU A 559 -11.23 0.01 -9.24
N ALA A 560 -12.42 -0.37 -9.70
CA ALA A 560 -13.59 -0.54 -8.86
C ALA A 560 -13.65 -1.99 -8.35
N ILE A 561 -13.96 -2.15 -7.08
CA ILE A 561 -14.18 -3.42 -6.40
C ILE A 561 -15.56 -3.36 -5.77
N ASP A 562 -16.52 -4.05 -6.38
CA ASP A 562 -17.92 -4.06 -5.98
C ASP A 562 -18.25 -5.42 -5.39
N THR A 563 -18.59 -5.47 -4.11
CA THR A 563 -19.03 -6.68 -3.39
C THR A 563 -20.54 -6.62 -3.19
N LEU A 564 -21.27 -7.54 -3.81
CA LEU A 564 -22.72 -7.60 -3.83
C LEU A 564 -23.18 -8.85 -3.05
N TYR A 565 -24.02 -8.65 -2.05
CA TYR A 565 -24.72 -9.72 -1.33
C TYR A 565 -26.05 -9.98 -2.01
N VAL A 566 -26.15 -11.10 -2.69
CA VAL A 566 -27.30 -11.42 -3.55
C VAL A 566 -28.04 -12.64 -3.07
N THR A 567 -29.37 -12.66 -3.31
CA THR A 567 -30.26 -13.78 -2.99
C THR A 567 -31.14 -14.09 -4.16
N GLU A 568 -31.72 -15.30 -4.18
CA GLU A 568 -32.86 -15.58 -5.04
C GLU A 568 -34.03 -14.63 -4.69
N LEU A 569 -34.92 -14.38 -5.65
CA LEU A 569 -36.13 -13.56 -5.40
C LEU A 569 -37.02 -14.12 -4.32
N THR A 570 -36.96 -15.44 -4.08
CA THR A 570 -37.65 -16.15 -3.02
C THR A 570 -36.93 -16.12 -1.67
N GLY A 571 -35.72 -15.49 -1.62
CA GLY A 571 -34.83 -15.49 -0.48
C GLY A 571 -33.84 -16.65 -0.50
N GLY A 572 -32.78 -16.53 0.32
CA GLY A 572 -31.66 -17.50 0.44
C GLY A 572 -30.55 -17.34 -0.58
N PRO A 573 -29.39 -17.97 -0.33
CA PRO A 573 -28.25 -17.91 -1.21
C PRO A 573 -28.49 -18.59 -2.56
N LEU A 574 -27.74 -18.22 -3.58
CA LEU A 574 -27.74 -18.87 -4.89
C LEU A 574 -27.08 -20.24 -4.80
N SER A 575 -27.52 -21.20 -5.62
CA SER A 575 -26.73 -22.41 -5.85
C SER A 575 -25.44 -22.05 -6.62
N ASP A 576 -24.42 -22.92 -6.54
CA ASP A 576 -23.14 -22.71 -7.26
C ASP A 576 -23.35 -22.59 -8.77
N GLU A 577 -24.27 -23.37 -9.35
CA GLU A 577 -24.62 -23.28 -10.77
C GLU A 577 -25.23 -21.92 -11.11
N ARG A 578 -26.12 -21.45 -10.27
CA ARG A 578 -26.79 -20.16 -10.43
C ARG A 578 -25.84 -18.98 -10.26
N ALA A 579 -24.98 -19.05 -9.26
CA ALA A 579 -23.94 -18.04 -9.03
C ALA A 579 -22.96 -17.95 -10.21
N ASN A 580 -22.55 -19.09 -10.78
CA ASN A 580 -21.71 -19.13 -11.99
C ASN A 580 -22.41 -18.51 -13.20
N GLU A 581 -23.71 -18.76 -13.39
CA GLU A 581 -24.51 -18.16 -14.49
C GLU A 581 -24.51 -16.62 -14.37
N VAL A 582 -24.79 -16.10 -13.16
CA VAL A 582 -24.82 -14.66 -12.88
C VAL A 582 -23.45 -14.04 -13.07
N ALA A 583 -22.39 -14.66 -12.52
CA ALA A 583 -21.01 -14.19 -12.67
C ALA A 583 -20.56 -14.14 -14.15
N SER A 584 -20.87 -15.20 -14.91
CA SER A 584 -20.56 -15.26 -16.34
C SER A 584 -21.26 -14.17 -17.14
N ARG A 585 -22.52 -13.90 -16.83
CA ARG A 585 -23.30 -12.83 -17.46
C ARG A 585 -22.73 -11.45 -17.15
N LEU A 586 -22.39 -11.19 -15.87
CA LEU A 586 -21.74 -9.94 -15.48
C LEU A 586 -20.40 -9.75 -16.20
N LEU A 587 -19.58 -10.79 -16.27
CA LEU A 587 -18.30 -10.74 -16.98
C LEU A 587 -18.49 -10.40 -18.47
N GLN A 588 -19.54 -10.93 -19.12
CA GLN A 588 -19.87 -10.57 -20.52
C GLN A 588 -20.31 -9.11 -20.67
N LEU A 589 -21.02 -8.56 -19.68
CA LEU A 589 -21.45 -7.15 -19.71
C LEU A 589 -20.30 -6.17 -19.46
N LEU A 590 -19.20 -6.61 -18.83
CA LEU A 590 -18.08 -5.77 -18.45
C LEU A 590 -16.97 -5.73 -19.51
N LYS A 591 -16.89 -6.76 -20.33
CA LYS A 591 -16.02 -6.81 -21.52
C LYS A 591 -16.57 -5.91 -22.64
#